data_770f170d55d841f1fa0a0b52a2a391ad
#
_entry.id   770f170d55d841f1fa0a0b52a2a391ad
#
_cell.length_a   1.000
_cell.length_b   1.000
_cell.length_c   1.000
_cell.angle_alpha   90.00
_cell.angle_beta   90.00
_cell.angle_gamma   90.00
#
_symmetry.space_group_name_H-M   'P 1'
#
loop_
_entity.id
_entity.type
_entity.pdbx_description
1 polymer ?
#
loop_
_entity_poly.entity_id
_entity_poly.type
_entity_poly.pdbx_seq_one_letter_code
_entity_poly.pdbx_strand_id
1 'polypeptide(L)'
;MLGIIMAGGQGSRLRPITDARPKPMVEVLGRPVIDFVKDSMIQGGVDSLIVTTGYRGEMLAAHVEGWNTESTSGRINQEHTPMGTAGSVRLLMDEIKDTVIIGSGDSVASFDVASLLQAHKDSGAKATMALWEVEDPSPFGIVGLSSSNDGEVDGELREGYIRKFKEKPTPEEAFSNVINAGLYILEPEVMALVPEGEKYDFSKNLFPRLLEMGWPMYAKAIDGVWFDVGSPNELIRAQHVLIEQRNSLPFPMPDGSVDGNGSFVSNTAQIGSNVELHKSVVASECSVGTDSSLRETVLMQGARVGSNVSLSGCILSPGSVVEDNVSAIDLVLGDNECLNKDDIRIL
;
A
#
# COMPACT_ATOMS: atom_id res chain seq x y z
N MET A 1 10.56 -7.51 18.64
CA MET A 1 9.21 -8.00 18.24
C MET A 1 9.22 -8.31 16.75
N LEU A 2 8.65 -9.46 16.34
CA LEU A 2 8.61 -9.88 14.94
C LEU A 2 7.50 -9.17 14.16
N GLY A 3 7.85 -8.63 13.00
CA GLY A 3 6.93 -8.14 11.98
C GLY A 3 7.09 -8.94 10.68
N ILE A 4 5.98 -9.27 10.02
CA ILE A 4 5.98 -9.96 8.73
C ILE A 4 5.25 -9.09 7.72
N ILE A 5 5.88 -8.78 6.59
CA ILE A 5 5.27 -7.99 5.52
C ILE A 5 5.01 -8.89 4.32
N MET A 6 3.74 -9.00 3.95
CA MET A 6 3.32 -9.80 2.79
C MET A 6 3.52 -9.00 1.50
N ALA A 7 4.37 -9.48 0.60
CA ALA A 7 4.78 -8.79 -0.62
C ALA A 7 4.75 -9.69 -1.88
N GLY A 8 3.95 -10.75 -1.88
CA GLY A 8 3.89 -11.74 -2.97
C GLY A 8 3.02 -11.36 -4.18
N GLY A 9 2.34 -10.21 -4.17
CA GLY A 9 1.41 -9.78 -5.21
C GLY A 9 2.08 -9.33 -6.50
N GLN A 10 1.53 -9.74 -7.67
CA GLN A 10 2.06 -9.35 -8.99
C GLN A 10 1.71 -7.93 -9.43
N GLY A 11 0.64 -7.34 -8.88
CA GLY A 11 0.21 -5.98 -9.23
C GLY A 11 -0.25 -5.81 -10.69
N SER A 12 -0.88 -6.79 -11.29
CA SER A 12 -1.22 -6.81 -12.73
C SER A 12 -2.06 -5.63 -13.22
N ARG A 13 -2.86 -5.01 -12.35
CA ARG A 13 -3.67 -3.82 -12.66
C ARG A 13 -2.85 -2.53 -12.80
N LEU A 14 -1.61 -2.53 -12.31
CA LEU A 14 -0.66 -1.40 -12.42
C LEU A 14 0.28 -1.52 -13.62
N ARG A 15 0.13 -2.54 -14.47
CA ARG A 15 0.94 -2.62 -15.69
C ARG A 15 0.71 -1.41 -16.59
N PRO A 16 1.79 -0.92 -17.23
CA PRO A 16 3.14 -1.48 -17.39
C PRO A 16 4.11 -1.21 -16.21
N ILE A 17 3.76 -0.39 -15.22
CA ILE A 17 4.66 -0.03 -14.10
C ILE A 17 5.24 -1.28 -13.42
N THR A 18 4.38 -2.28 -13.16
CA THR A 18 4.76 -3.52 -12.48
C THR A 18 5.39 -4.58 -13.37
N ASP A 19 5.60 -4.29 -14.64
CA ASP A 19 6.41 -5.15 -15.52
C ASP A 19 7.90 -5.05 -15.19
N ALA A 20 8.36 -3.90 -14.66
CA ALA A 20 9.75 -3.68 -14.25
C ALA A 20 10.01 -3.99 -12.78
N ARG A 21 8.99 -3.87 -11.90
CA ARG A 21 9.13 -4.00 -10.42
C ARG A 21 7.92 -4.67 -9.78
N PRO A 22 8.06 -5.34 -8.61
CA PRO A 22 6.91 -5.84 -7.86
C PRO A 22 6.10 -4.67 -7.28
N LYS A 23 4.77 -4.86 -7.08
CA LYS A 23 3.87 -3.83 -6.56
C LYS A 23 4.39 -3.11 -5.29
N PRO A 24 4.96 -3.80 -4.28
CA PRO A 24 5.50 -3.16 -3.09
C PRO A 24 6.64 -2.16 -3.35
N MET A 25 7.29 -2.25 -4.53
CA MET A 25 8.36 -1.35 -4.98
C MET A 25 7.86 -0.22 -5.89
N VAL A 26 6.56 -0.11 -6.11
CA VAL A 26 5.98 1.07 -6.79
C VAL A 26 6.12 2.27 -5.87
N GLU A 27 6.54 3.40 -6.42
CA GLU A 27 6.83 4.59 -5.62
C GLU A 27 5.63 5.53 -5.53
N VAL A 28 5.41 6.03 -4.33
CA VAL A 28 4.53 7.16 -4.05
C VAL A 28 5.38 8.28 -3.46
N LEU A 29 5.45 9.41 -4.14
CA LEU A 29 6.36 10.53 -3.81
C LEU A 29 7.82 10.07 -3.68
N GLY A 30 8.28 9.22 -4.60
CA GLY A 30 9.66 8.70 -4.61
C GLY A 30 9.99 7.70 -3.50
N ARG A 31 8.98 7.18 -2.80
CA ARG A 31 9.14 6.21 -1.70
C ARG A 31 8.42 4.90 -2.04
N PRO A 32 9.08 3.75 -2.00
CA PRO A 32 8.44 2.45 -2.18
C PRO A 32 7.26 2.23 -1.23
N VAL A 33 6.15 1.70 -1.75
CA VAL A 33 4.91 1.50 -0.97
C VAL A 33 5.16 0.64 0.27
N ILE A 34 6.04 -0.36 0.18
CA ILE A 34 6.36 -1.24 1.32
C ILE A 34 6.94 -0.49 2.53
N ASP A 35 7.62 0.65 2.31
CA ASP A 35 8.25 1.40 3.39
C ASP A 35 7.25 2.10 4.32
N PHE A 36 6.03 2.37 3.85
CA PHE A 36 4.98 2.95 4.69
C PHE A 36 4.57 1.97 5.81
N VAL A 37 4.37 0.71 5.44
CA VAL A 37 4.03 -0.35 6.41
C VAL A 37 5.21 -0.70 7.31
N LYS A 38 6.42 -0.79 6.74
CA LYS A 38 7.67 -1.01 7.50
C LYS A 38 7.85 0.04 8.59
N ASP A 39 7.73 1.32 8.25
CA ASP A 39 7.97 2.40 9.22
C ASP A 39 6.91 2.43 10.31
N SER A 40 5.64 2.16 9.98
CA SER A 40 4.57 2.00 10.97
C SER A 40 4.88 0.87 11.96
N MET A 41 5.39 -0.26 11.46
CA MET A 41 5.80 -1.39 12.32
C MET A 41 6.99 -1.05 13.21
N ILE A 42 8.03 -0.40 12.67
CA ILE A 42 9.22 0.00 13.44
C ILE A 42 8.82 1.01 14.52
N GLN A 43 7.98 2.00 14.21
CA GLN A 43 7.46 2.97 15.19
C GLN A 43 6.64 2.29 16.28
N GLY A 44 5.97 1.19 15.98
CA GLY A 44 5.26 0.33 16.93
C GLY A 44 6.15 -0.61 17.74
N GLY A 45 7.47 -0.55 17.56
CA GLY A 45 8.44 -1.34 18.33
C GLY A 45 8.83 -2.69 17.70
N VAL A 46 8.58 -2.88 16.42
CA VAL A 46 9.12 -4.02 15.65
C VAL A 46 10.60 -3.79 15.39
N ASP A 47 11.43 -4.78 15.65
CA ASP A 47 12.90 -4.75 15.46
C ASP A 47 13.40 -5.85 14.53
N SER A 48 12.56 -6.83 14.21
CA SER A 48 12.85 -7.90 13.27
C SER A 48 11.75 -7.98 12.22
N LEU A 49 12.12 -7.81 10.95
CA LEU A 49 11.20 -7.80 9.82
C LEU A 49 11.51 -8.93 8.84
N ILE A 50 10.46 -9.68 8.47
CA ILE A 50 10.53 -10.68 7.40
C ILE A 50 9.55 -10.30 6.30
N VAL A 51 10.03 -10.19 5.07
CA VAL A 51 9.18 -9.90 3.91
C VAL A 51 8.97 -11.20 3.13
N THR A 52 7.70 -11.63 3.04
CA THR A 52 7.36 -12.80 2.20
C THR A 52 7.16 -12.34 0.77
N THR A 53 7.79 -12.98 -0.19
CA THR A 53 7.74 -12.61 -1.61
C THR A 53 7.82 -13.82 -2.52
N GLY A 54 7.17 -13.72 -3.69
CA GLY A 54 7.27 -14.73 -4.75
C GLY A 54 7.69 -14.11 -6.07
N TYR A 55 7.09 -13.00 -6.46
CA TYR A 55 7.31 -12.34 -7.73
C TYR A 55 8.43 -11.29 -7.63
N ARG A 56 9.47 -11.40 -8.49
CA ARG A 56 10.59 -10.43 -8.55
C ARG A 56 11.24 -10.13 -7.19
N GLY A 57 11.43 -11.18 -6.38
CA GLY A 57 11.94 -11.06 -5.01
C GLY A 57 13.34 -10.44 -4.91
N GLU A 58 14.15 -10.47 -5.98
CA GLU A 58 15.51 -9.93 -6.00
C GLU A 58 15.55 -8.42 -5.74
N MET A 59 14.64 -7.65 -6.34
CA MET A 59 14.55 -6.19 -6.08
C MET A 59 14.17 -5.91 -4.62
N LEU A 60 13.19 -6.65 -4.10
CA LEU A 60 12.81 -6.55 -2.70
C LEU A 60 13.96 -6.95 -1.77
N ALA A 61 14.75 -7.97 -2.12
CA ALA A 61 15.88 -8.41 -1.31
C ALA A 61 16.92 -7.30 -1.13
N ALA A 62 17.32 -6.64 -2.23
CA ALA A 62 18.29 -5.55 -2.18
C ALA A 62 17.74 -4.35 -1.38
N HIS A 63 16.44 -4.03 -1.51
CA HIS A 63 15.81 -2.95 -0.75
C HIS A 63 15.72 -3.27 0.74
N VAL A 64 15.27 -4.47 1.10
CA VAL A 64 15.13 -4.95 2.49
C VAL A 64 16.48 -5.07 3.19
N GLU A 65 17.55 -5.42 2.47
CA GLU A 65 18.91 -5.43 3.01
C GLU A 65 19.31 -4.04 3.53
N GLY A 66 18.87 -2.97 2.86
CA GLY A 66 19.08 -1.59 3.29
C GLY A 66 18.34 -1.20 4.59
N TRP A 67 17.40 -2.00 5.09
CA TRP A 67 16.71 -1.75 6.36
C TRP A 67 17.52 -2.15 7.60
N ASN A 68 18.61 -2.91 7.40
CA ASN A 68 19.43 -3.38 8.50
C ASN A 68 20.21 -2.23 9.16
N THR A 69 20.03 -2.08 10.46
CA THR A 69 20.70 -1.10 11.33
C THR A 69 21.17 -1.81 12.62
N GLU A 70 21.71 -1.09 13.57
CA GLU A 70 22.03 -1.64 14.90
C GLU A 70 20.78 -2.10 15.67
N SER A 71 19.62 -1.49 15.39
CA SER A 71 18.36 -1.72 16.11
C SER A 71 17.29 -2.46 15.31
N THR A 72 17.47 -2.64 14.02
CA THR A 72 16.46 -3.26 13.13
C THR A 72 17.14 -4.26 12.21
N SER A 73 16.53 -5.43 12.06
CA SER A 73 16.92 -6.44 11.08
C SER A 73 15.81 -6.68 10.06
N GLY A 74 16.17 -6.79 8.80
CA GLY A 74 15.26 -7.09 7.70
C GLY A 74 15.81 -8.20 6.80
N ARG A 75 14.94 -9.13 6.41
CA ARG A 75 15.28 -10.16 5.42
C ARG A 75 14.06 -10.57 4.60
N ILE A 76 14.28 -11.21 3.48
CA ILE A 76 13.20 -11.83 2.70
C ILE A 76 13.03 -13.31 3.03
N ASN A 77 11.80 -13.80 2.86
CA ASN A 77 11.45 -15.20 2.73
C ASN A 77 10.81 -15.42 1.35
N GLN A 78 11.52 -16.05 0.45
CA GLN A 78 11.04 -16.27 -0.91
C GLN A 78 10.17 -17.52 -1.01
N GLU A 79 8.95 -17.35 -1.53
CA GLU A 79 8.06 -18.44 -1.86
C GLU A 79 8.37 -18.99 -3.25
N HIS A 80 8.46 -20.29 -3.37
CA HIS A 80 8.59 -20.97 -4.67
C HIS A 80 7.25 -21.30 -5.31
N THR A 81 6.20 -21.38 -4.51
CA THR A 81 4.81 -21.63 -4.93
C THR A 81 3.88 -20.67 -4.22
N PRO A 82 2.93 -20.03 -4.90
CA PRO A 82 1.99 -19.11 -4.27
C PRO A 82 1.13 -19.79 -3.20
N MET A 83 1.39 -19.46 -1.94
CA MET A 83 0.74 -20.07 -0.76
C MET A 83 -0.49 -19.31 -0.27
N GLY A 84 -0.83 -18.17 -0.88
CA GLY A 84 -1.83 -17.24 -0.34
C GLY A 84 -1.29 -16.44 0.84
N THR A 85 -2.08 -15.49 1.34
CA THR A 85 -1.59 -14.53 2.34
C THR A 85 -1.25 -15.18 3.69
N ALA A 86 -2.11 -16.03 4.23
CA ALA A 86 -1.84 -16.73 5.49
C ALA A 86 -0.88 -17.92 5.31
N GLY A 87 -0.94 -18.61 4.16
CA GLY A 87 -0.04 -19.71 3.87
C GLY A 87 1.42 -19.27 3.76
N SER A 88 1.69 -18.08 3.20
CA SER A 88 3.03 -17.52 3.14
C SER A 88 3.61 -17.22 4.52
N VAL A 89 2.79 -16.70 5.42
CA VAL A 89 3.17 -16.48 6.82
C VAL A 89 3.36 -17.80 7.57
N ARG A 90 2.55 -18.83 7.25
CA ARG A 90 2.68 -20.18 7.85
C ARG A 90 4.06 -20.80 7.63
N LEU A 91 4.72 -20.49 6.53
CA LEU A 91 6.09 -20.96 6.25
C LEU A 91 7.11 -20.48 7.31
N LEU A 92 6.78 -19.44 8.06
CA LEU A 92 7.60 -18.84 9.11
C LEU A 92 7.20 -19.27 10.53
N MET A 93 6.36 -20.32 10.67
CA MET A 93 5.79 -20.73 11.96
C MET A 93 6.85 -21.00 13.02
N ASP A 94 8.01 -21.54 12.63
CA ASP A 94 9.11 -21.82 13.56
C ASP A 94 9.75 -20.55 14.15
N GLU A 95 9.50 -19.40 13.56
CA GLU A 95 9.99 -18.09 14.01
C GLU A 95 8.94 -17.31 14.82
N ILE A 96 7.66 -17.67 14.70
CA ILE A 96 6.55 -17.03 15.41
C ILE A 96 6.43 -17.65 16.81
N LYS A 97 7.13 -17.08 17.79
CA LYS A 97 7.15 -17.58 19.19
C LYS A 97 6.24 -16.80 20.13
N ASP A 98 5.97 -15.55 19.79
CA ASP A 98 5.16 -14.60 20.55
C ASP A 98 4.19 -13.89 19.58
N THR A 99 3.39 -12.96 20.10
CA THR A 99 2.53 -12.08 19.29
C THR A 99 3.29 -11.51 18.11
N VAL A 100 2.75 -11.67 16.90
CA VAL A 100 3.35 -11.22 15.64
C VAL A 100 2.51 -10.14 14.97
N ILE A 101 3.18 -9.17 14.35
CA ILE A 101 2.52 -8.15 13.53
C ILE A 101 2.69 -8.51 12.06
N ILE A 102 1.57 -8.56 11.33
CA ILE A 102 1.55 -8.92 9.91
C ILE A 102 0.93 -7.79 9.12
N GLY A 103 1.61 -7.28 8.10
CA GLY A 103 1.14 -6.20 7.26
C GLY A 103 1.17 -6.52 5.78
N SER A 104 0.27 -5.90 5.02
CA SER A 104 0.27 -5.95 3.56
C SER A 104 1.27 -4.91 3.02
N GLY A 105 2.27 -5.35 2.26
CA GLY A 105 3.35 -4.50 1.73
C GLY A 105 2.95 -3.69 0.49
N ASP A 106 1.68 -3.67 0.13
CA ASP A 106 1.17 -3.03 -1.08
C ASP A 106 0.19 -1.87 -0.80
N SER A 107 0.13 -1.41 0.45
CA SER A 107 -0.71 -0.29 0.87
C SER A 107 0.13 0.89 1.37
N VAL A 108 -0.26 2.09 0.99
CA VAL A 108 0.20 3.33 1.63
C VAL A 108 -0.64 3.56 2.87
N ALA A 109 -0.06 3.44 4.06
CA ALA A 109 -0.80 3.57 5.30
C ALA A 109 0.04 4.17 6.43
N SER A 110 -0.63 4.88 7.33
CA SER A 110 -0.07 5.38 8.57
C SER A 110 -0.70 4.65 9.76
N PHE A 111 -0.23 3.41 10.05
CA PHE A 111 -0.76 2.63 11.15
C PHE A 111 -0.18 3.08 12.50
N ASP A 112 -1.04 3.39 13.47
CA ASP A 112 -0.65 3.46 14.88
C ASP A 112 -0.60 2.05 15.47
N VAL A 113 0.51 1.36 15.21
CA VAL A 113 0.72 -0.02 15.66
C VAL A 113 0.77 -0.12 17.18
N ALA A 114 1.25 0.91 17.87
CA ALA A 114 1.29 0.92 19.35
C ALA A 114 -0.13 0.92 19.94
N SER A 115 -1.03 1.74 19.39
CA SER A 115 -2.43 1.77 19.80
C SER A 115 -3.15 0.46 19.49
N LEU A 116 -2.87 -0.16 18.34
CA LEU A 116 -3.42 -1.47 17.99
C LEU A 116 -2.93 -2.59 18.90
N LEU A 117 -1.65 -2.59 19.29
CA LEU A 117 -1.07 -3.53 20.25
C LEU A 117 -1.69 -3.37 21.64
N GLN A 118 -1.97 -2.14 22.06
CA GLN A 118 -2.64 -1.90 23.33
C GLN A 118 -4.07 -2.44 23.29
N ALA A 119 -4.83 -2.15 22.24
CA ALA A 119 -6.19 -2.66 22.04
C ALA A 119 -6.23 -4.20 22.00
N HIS A 120 -5.24 -4.83 21.35
CA HIS A 120 -5.08 -6.28 21.31
C HIS A 120 -4.94 -6.89 22.71
N LYS A 121 -4.07 -6.31 23.54
CA LYS A 121 -3.84 -6.75 24.92
C LYS A 121 -5.07 -6.53 25.80
N ASP A 122 -5.68 -5.35 25.73
CA ASP A 122 -6.81 -4.98 26.59
C ASP A 122 -8.07 -5.80 26.27
N SER A 123 -8.29 -6.15 25.01
CA SER A 123 -9.42 -6.98 24.59
C SER A 123 -9.23 -8.48 24.87
N GLY A 124 -8.00 -8.94 25.12
CA GLY A 124 -7.66 -10.35 25.22
C GLY A 124 -7.91 -11.13 23.91
N ALA A 125 -7.92 -10.44 22.78
CA ALA A 125 -8.16 -11.04 21.48
C ALA A 125 -7.03 -11.98 21.06
N LYS A 126 -7.36 -12.98 20.23
CA LYS A 126 -6.39 -13.85 19.57
C LYS A 126 -5.92 -13.30 18.24
N ALA A 127 -6.74 -12.44 17.63
CA ALA A 127 -6.44 -11.71 16.43
C ALA A 127 -6.99 -10.29 16.53
N THR A 128 -6.19 -9.29 16.16
CA THR A 128 -6.62 -7.90 16.07
C THR A 128 -6.34 -7.39 14.66
N MET A 129 -7.28 -6.64 14.10
CA MET A 129 -7.25 -6.13 12.72
C MET A 129 -7.31 -4.61 12.72
N ALA A 130 -6.43 -3.96 11.95
CA ALA A 130 -6.59 -2.57 11.61
C ALA A 130 -7.71 -2.40 10.57
N LEU A 131 -8.57 -1.41 10.77
CA LEU A 131 -9.65 -1.08 9.87
C LEU A 131 -9.47 0.32 9.27
N TRP A 132 -10.08 0.52 8.11
CA TRP A 132 -10.22 1.82 7.46
C TRP A 132 -11.68 2.06 7.09
N GLU A 133 -12.13 3.30 7.18
CA GLU A 133 -13.49 3.69 6.81
C GLU A 133 -13.52 4.17 5.36
N VAL A 134 -14.47 3.67 4.57
CA VAL A 134 -14.64 4.01 3.14
C VAL A 134 -16.09 4.36 2.83
N GLU A 135 -16.29 5.15 1.77
CA GLU A 135 -17.62 5.44 1.24
C GLU A 135 -18.24 4.24 0.51
N ASP A 136 -17.44 3.57 -0.33
CA ASP A 136 -17.83 2.34 -1.03
C ASP A 136 -16.99 1.14 -0.55
N PRO A 137 -17.58 0.24 0.26
CA PRO A 137 -16.89 -0.94 0.75
C PRO A 137 -16.88 -2.13 -0.22
N SER A 138 -17.57 -2.05 -1.34
CA SER A 138 -17.77 -3.20 -2.27
C SER A 138 -16.48 -3.86 -2.78
N PRO A 139 -15.35 -3.14 -3.01
CA PRO A 139 -14.12 -3.77 -3.45
C PRO A 139 -13.35 -4.54 -2.37
N PHE A 140 -13.74 -4.40 -1.11
CA PHE A 140 -12.96 -4.80 0.06
C PHE A 140 -13.66 -5.86 0.92
N GLY A 141 -12.99 -6.30 1.97
CA GLY A 141 -13.58 -7.11 3.03
C GLY A 141 -14.14 -6.21 4.14
N ILE A 142 -15.45 -6.24 4.35
CA ILE A 142 -16.11 -5.47 5.41
C ILE A 142 -16.13 -6.23 6.74
N VAL A 143 -16.11 -5.46 7.83
CA VAL A 143 -16.06 -6.00 9.19
C VAL A 143 -17.24 -5.46 10.00
N GLY A 144 -18.01 -6.34 10.61
CA GLY A 144 -19.07 -6.00 11.55
C GLY A 144 -18.59 -6.12 12.98
N LEU A 145 -18.69 -5.03 13.73
CA LEU A 145 -18.21 -4.90 15.08
C LEU A 145 -19.30 -4.96 16.12
N SER A 146 -18.95 -5.34 17.34
CA SER A 146 -19.78 -5.26 18.54
C SER A 146 -18.96 -4.74 19.71
N SER A 147 -19.63 -4.12 20.68
CA SER A 147 -19.01 -3.68 21.94
C SER A 147 -18.61 -4.83 22.86
N SER A 148 -19.12 -6.06 22.64
CA SER A 148 -18.75 -7.28 23.39
C SER A 148 -18.54 -8.46 22.45
N ASN A 149 -17.77 -9.46 22.94
CA ASN A 149 -17.43 -10.64 22.12
C ASN A 149 -18.63 -11.54 21.76
N ASP A 150 -19.77 -11.36 22.40
CA ASP A 150 -21.02 -12.10 22.20
C ASP A 150 -22.20 -11.19 21.74
N GLY A 151 -21.93 -9.90 21.54
CA GLY A 151 -22.93 -8.91 21.16
C GLY A 151 -23.33 -8.97 19.68
N GLU A 152 -24.38 -8.22 19.38
CA GLU A 152 -24.86 -8.00 18.00
C GLU A 152 -23.98 -6.97 17.27
N VAL A 153 -23.98 -7.05 15.94
CA VAL A 153 -23.25 -6.10 15.09
C VAL A 153 -23.89 -4.71 15.18
N ASP A 154 -23.04 -3.72 15.46
CA ASP A 154 -23.37 -2.30 15.37
C ASP A 154 -22.52 -1.67 14.25
N GLY A 155 -23.18 -1.22 13.19
CA GLY A 155 -22.54 -0.68 11.99
C GLY A 155 -21.84 0.67 12.18
N GLU A 156 -22.10 1.37 13.30
CA GLU A 156 -21.50 2.67 13.60
C GLU A 156 -20.17 2.55 14.38
N LEU A 157 -19.82 1.35 14.85
CA LEU A 157 -18.60 1.15 15.62
C LEU A 157 -17.36 1.21 14.74
N ARG A 158 -16.36 1.91 15.23
CA ARG A 158 -15.00 1.98 14.64
C ARG A 158 -13.98 1.15 15.40
N GLU A 159 -14.34 0.64 16.58
CA GLU A 159 -13.51 -0.21 17.43
C GLU A 159 -14.40 -1.20 18.19
N GLY A 160 -13.99 -2.47 18.28
CA GLY A 160 -14.75 -3.50 18.99
C GLY A 160 -14.41 -4.92 18.58
N TYR A 161 -15.20 -5.87 19.10
CA TYR A 161 -15.06 -7.28 18.75
C TYR A 161 -15.64 -7.55 17.35
N ILE A 162 -14.90 -8.30 16.53
CA ILE A 162 -15.36 -8.72 15.21
C ILE A 162 -16.41 -9.82 15.35
N ARG A 163 -17.61 -9.58 14.83
CA ARG A 163 -18.72 -10.53 14.83
C ARG A 163 -19.10 -11.04 13.45
N LYS A 164 -18.74 -10.28 12.43
CA LYS A 164 -19.07 -10.61 11.06
C LYS A 164 -17.97 -10.13 10.12
N PHE A 165 -17.70 -10.93 9.12
CA PHE A 165 -16.77 -10.59 8.05
C PHE A 165 -17.37 -11.01 6.72
N LYS A 166 -17.28 -10.14 5.71
CA LYS A 166 -17.73 -10.43 4.36
C LYS A 166 -16.74 -9.87 3.36
N GLU A 167 -16.18 -10.73 2.54
CA GLU A 167 -15.29 -10.33 1.45
C GLU A 167 -16.10 -9.87 0.25
N LYS A 168 -15.83 -8.67 -0.26
CA LYS A 168 -16.44 -8.06 -1.46
C LYS A 168 -17.96 -8.16 -1.48
N PRO A 169 -18.65 -7.48 -0.56
CA PRO A 169 -20.10 -7.50 -0.47
C PRO A 169 -20.75 -6.81 -1.67
N THR A 170 -21.97 -7.20 -2.01
CA THR A 170 -22.84 -6.31 -2.80
C THR A 170 -23.34 -5.14 -1.95
N PRO A 171 -23.86 -4.05 -2.53
CA PRO A 171 -24.40 -2.94 -1.76
C PRO A 171 -25.47 -3.38 -0.75
N GLU A 172 -26.31 -4.36 -1.09
CA GLU A 172 -27.38 -4.89 -0.23
C GLU A 172 -26.83 -5.78 0.91
N GLU A 173 -25.63 -6.33 0.74
CA GLU A 173 -24.96 -7.15 1.75
C GLU A 173 -24.09 -6.32 2.70
N ALA A 174 -23.82 -5.05 2.36
CA ALA A 174 -22.99 -4.18 3.16
C ALA A 174 -23.68 -3.86 4.49
N PHE A 175 -23.05 -4.24 5.59
CA PHE A 175 -23.52 -4.01 6.96
C PHE A 175 -22.63 -3.05 7.74
N SER A 176 -21.56 -2.54 7.10
CA SER A 176 -20.57 -1.65 7.71
C SER A 176 -19.76 -0.97 6.60
N ASN A 177 -19.22 0.21 6.91
CA ASN A 177 -18.30 0.97 6.06
C ASN A 177 -16.83 0.81 6.47
N VAL A 178 -16.55 0.02 7.52
CA VAL A 178 -15.17 -0.25 7.92
C VAL A 178 -14.68 -1.52 7.25
N ILE A 179 -13.52 -1.39 6.63
CA ILE A 179 -12.89 -2.44 5.84
C ILE A 179 -11.59 -2.92 6.48
N ASN A 180 -11.17 -4.12 6.14
CA ASN A 180 -9.87 -4.67 6.49
C ASN A 180 -8.75 -3.85 5.83
N ALA A 181 -7.95 -3.16 6.63
CA ALA A 181 -6.85 -2.30 6.16
C ALA A 181 -5.53 -3.06 5.91
N GLY A 182 -5.50 -4.38 6.11
CA GLY A 182 -4.35 -5.22 5.77
C GLY A 182 -3.22 -5.24 6.80
N LEU A 183 -3.46 -4.84 8.06
CA LEU A 183 -2.53 -5.03 9.17
C LEU A 183 -3.20 -5.80 10.30
N TYR A 184 -2.50 -6.81 10.80
CA TYR A 184 -2.99 -7.75 11.80
C TYR A 184 -1.99 -7.92 12.94
N ILE A 185 -2.50 -8.15 14.15
CA ILE A 185 -1.75 -8.59 15.32
C ILE A 185 -2.31 -9.95 15.70
N LEU A 186 -1.48 -10.98 15.68
CA LEU A 186 -1.92 -12.35 15.87
C LEU A 186 -1.11 -13.05 16.96
N GLU A 187 -1.81 -13.84 17.78
CA GLU A 187 -1.19 -14.80 18.68
C GLU A 187 -0.70 -16.04 17.92
N PRO A 188 0.41 -16.70 18.33
CA PRO A 188 1.01 -17.83 17.61
C PRO A 188 0.02 -18.97 17.33
N GLU A 189 -0.91 -19.25 18.25
CA GLU A 189 -1.92 -20.30 18.08
C GLU A 189 -2.88 -20.03 16.92
N VAL A 190 -3.08 -18.78 16.52
CA VAL A 190 -3.89 -18.43 15.34
C VAL A 190 -3.19 -18.93 14.07
N MET A 191 -1.90 -18.70 13.97
CA MET A 191 -1.11 -19.17 12.82
C MET A 191 -0.97 -20.69 12.77
N ALA A 192 -1.03 -21.36 13.93
CA ALA A 192 -1.02 -22.81 14.01
C ALA A 192 -2.27 -23.48 13.39
N LEU A 193 -3.37 -22.73 13.21
CA LEU A 193 -4.58 -23.21 12.52
C LEU A 193 -4.42 -23.28 11.01
N VAL A 194 -3.45 -22.59 10.44
CA VAL A 194 -3.19 -22.59 8.98
C VAL A 194 -2.57 -23.93 8.59
N PRO A 195 -3.17 -24.70 7.67
CA PRO A 195 -2.62 -25.98 7.22
C PRO A 195 -1.23 -25.78 6.59
N GLU A 196 -0.32 -26.71 6.86
CA GLU A 196 1.01 -26.70 6.29
C GLU A 196 0.97 -27.12 4.81
N GLY A 197 1.67 -26.37 3.95
CA GLY A 197 1.78 -26.69 2.53
C GLY A 197 0.54 -26.40 1.69
N GLU A 198 -0.49 -25.81 2.26
CA GLU A 198 -1.72 -25.48 1.54
C GLU A 198 -1.81 -23.98 1.24
N LYS A 199 -2.46 -23.65 0.11
CA LYS A 199 -2.80 -22.28 -0.20
C LYS A 199 -3.93 -21.80 0.73
N TYR A 200 -3.66 -20.78 1.53
CA TYR A 200 -4.57 -20.30 2.56
C TYR A 200 -4.51 -18.77 2.69
N ASP A 201 -5.68 -18.14 2.73
CA ASP A 201 -5.81 -16.68 2.82
C ASP A 201 -6.34 -16.26 4.20
N PHE A 202 -5.88 -15.11 4.70
CA PHE A 202 -6.40 -14.52 5.93
C PHE A 202 -7.90 -14.26 5.82
N SER A 203 -8.32 -13.48 4.82
CA SER A 203 -9.69 -13.02 4.67
C SER A 203 -10.68 -14.10 4.27
N LYS A 204 -10.24 -15.04 3.40
CA LYS A 204 -11.15 -16.06 2.85
C LYS A 204 -11.24 -17.32 3.70
N ASN A 205 -10.20 -17.61 4.45
CA ASN A 205 -10.10 -18.87 5.17
C ASN A 205 -9.92 -18.69 6.68
N LEU A 206 -8.87 -17.97 7.12
CA LEU A 206 -8.48 -17.94 8.53
C LEU A 206 -9.47 -17.16 9.39
N PHE A 207 -9.80 -15.93 9.03
CA PHE A 207 -10.70 -15.10 9.84
C PHE A 207 -12.12 -15.67 9.92
N PRO A 208 -12.75 -16.16 8.84
CA PRO A 208 -14.02 -16.89 8.95
C PRO A 208 -13.93 -18.09 9.90
N ARG A 209 -12.84 -18.88 9.82
CA ARG A 209 -12.63 -20.03 10.71
C ARG A 209 -12.52 -19.62 12.18
N LEU A 210 -11.84 -18.52 12.51
CA LEU A 210 -11.76 -18.00 13.87
C LEU A 210 -13.15 -17.62 14.41
N LEU A 211 -13.96 -16.97 13.59
CA LEU A 211 -15.34 -16.61 13.94
C LEU A 211 -16.21 -17.86 14.21
N GLU A 212 -16.11 -18.88 13.33
CA GLU A 212 -16.82 -20.17 13.51
C GLU A 212 -16.40 -20.88 14.80
N MET A 213 -15.13 -20.80 15.18
CA MET A 213 -14.60 -21.36 16.42
C MET A 213 -14.95 -20.53 17.67
N GLY A 214 -15.53 -19.34 17.49
CA GLY A 214 -15.83 -18.42 18.59
C GLY A 214 -14.60 -17.80 19.24
N TRP A 215 -13.46 -17.78 18.56
CA TRP A 215 -12.25 -17.15 19.10
C TRP A 215 -12.40 -15.63 19.11
N PRO A 216 -11.96 -14.95 20.19
CA PRO A 216 -12.09 -13.50 20.29
C PRO A 216 -11.20 -12.82 19.24
N MET A 217 -11.84 -12.08 18.34
CA MET A 217 -11.21 -11.22 17.38
C MET A 217 -11.61 -9.77 17.66
N TYR A 218 -10.66 -8.87 17.58
CA TYR A 218 -10.86 -7.44 17.81
C TYR A 218 -10.46 -6.62 16.60
N ALA A 219 -10.99 -5.43 16.46
CA ALA A 219 -10.55 -4.53 15.41
C ALA A 219 -10.69 -3.08 15.84
N LYS A 220 -9.86 -2.23 15.23
CA LYS A 220 -9.84 -0.80 15.46
C LYS A 220 -9.56 -0.06 14.17
N ALA A 221 -10.39 0.94 13.87
CA ALA A 221 -10.15 1.84 12.76
C ALA A 221 -8.94 2.74 13.03
N ILE A 222 -8.10 2.89 12.02
CA ILE A 222 -6.95 3.80 12.05
C ILE A 222 -7.37 5.19 11.60
N ASP A 223 -6.63 6.18 12.10
CA ASP A 223 -6.68 7.55 11.61
C ASP A 223 -5.48 7.83 10.67
N GLY A 224 -5.52 8.94 9.92
CA GLY A 224 -4.45 9.34 9.03
C GLY A 224 -4.70 9.00 7.57
N VAL A 225 -3.87 8.16 6.96
CA VAL A 225 -3.97 7.80 5.53
C VAL A 225 -3.98 6.30 5.33
N TRP A 226 -4.76 5.87 4.36
CA TRP A 226 -4.74 4.50 3.85
C TRP A 226 -5.18 4.45 2.39
N PHE A 227 -4.39 3.77 1.55
CA PHE A 227 -4.69 3.53 0.13
C PHE A 227 -4.22 2.14 -0.28
N ASP A 228 -5.10 1.36 -0.92
CA ASP A 228 -4.69 0.24 -1.75
C ASP A 228 -4.23 0.79 -3.11
N VAL A 229 -2.92 0.88 -3.33
CA VAL A 229 -2.35 1.33 -4.60
C VAL A 229 -2.51 0.21 -5.63
N GLY A 230 -3.77 -0.05 -6.01
CA GLY A 230 -4.14 -1.18 -6.86
C GLY A 230 -4.33 -0.84 -8.33
N SER A 231 -4.42 0.45 -8.69
CA SER A 231 -4.62 0.94 -10.06
C SER A 231 -3.88 2.25 -10.29
N PRO A 232 -3.66 2.67 -11.56
CA PRO A 232 -3.06 3.97 -11.89
C PRO A 232 -3.78 5.15 -11.22
N ASN A 233 -5.11 5.18 -11.24
CA ASN A 233 -5.88 6.26 -10.62
C ASN A 233 -5.69 6.31 -9.09
N GLU A 234 -5.66 5.15 -8.42
CA GLU A 234 -5.37 5.10 -6.98
C GLU A 234 -3.93 5.53 -6.68
N LEU A 235 -2.97 5.23 -7.55
CA LEU A 235 -1.59 5.70 -7.41
C LEU A 235 -1.50 7.23 -7.52
N ILE A 236 -2.19 7.86 -8.46
CA ILE A 236 -2.28 9.31 -8.60
C ILE A 236 -2.96 9.92 -7.37
N ARG A 237 -4.11 9.37 -6.97
CA ARG A 237 -4.87 9.83 -5.81
C ARG A 237 -4.08 9.77 -4.51
N ALA A 238 -3.35 8.68 -4.28
CA ALA A 238 -2.51 8.52 -3.09
C ALA A 238 -1.48 9.64 -2.98
N GLN A 239 -0.83 10.00 -4.07
CA GLN A 239 0.15 11.10 -4.09
C GLN A 239 -0.51 12.45 -3.77
N HIS A 240 -1.67 12.75 -4.36
CA HIS A 240 -2.39 14.00 -4.09
C HIS A 240 -2.76 14.14 -2.61
N VAL A 241 -3.32 13.10 -2.00
CA VAL A 241 -3.71 13.15 -0.60
C VAL A 241 -2.49 13.28 0.32
N LEU A 242 -1.37 12.59 0.02
CA LEU A 242 -0.15 12.78 0.79
C LEU A 242 0.38 14.23 0.69
N ILE A 243 0.29 14.86 -0.49
CA ILE A 243 0.67 16.26 -0.66
C ILE A 243 -0.25 17.19 0.15
N GLU A 244 -1.56 16.97 0.11
CA GLU A 244 -2.55 17.76 0.85
C GLU A 244 -2.36 17.62 2.37
N GLN A 245 -2.11 16.42 2.85
CA GLN A 245 -1.94 16.10 4.27
C GLN A 245 -0.48 16.19 4.77
N ARG A 246 0.46 16.69 3.97
CA ARG A 246 1.92 16.67 4.24
C ARG A 246 2.35 17.15 5.61
N ASN A 247 1.59 18.04 6.23
CA ASN A 247 1.92 18.60 7.54
C ASN A 247 1.48 17.70 8.73
N SER A 248 0.65 16.70 8.47
CA SER A 248 0.12 15.75 9.47
C SER A 248 0.63 14.33 9.30
N LEU A 249 1.45 14.06 8.27
CA LEU A 249 1.97 12.73 8.03
C LEU A 249 3.02 12.33 9.09
N PRO A 250 3.02 11.07 9.55
CA PRO A 250 4.01 10.57 10.52
C PRO A 250 5.38 10.28 9.89
N PHE A 251 5.58 10.58 8.62
CA PHE A 251 6.81 10.39 7.87
C PHE A 251 7.16 11.65 7.07
N PRO A 252 8.45 11.90 6.79
CA PRO A 252 8.87 13.09 6.07
C PRO A 252 8.45 13.05 4.59
N MET A 253 8.15 14.22 4.04
CA MET A 253 8.04 14.41 2.60
C MET A 253 9.43 14.32 1.94
N PRO A 254 9.52 13.94 0.66
CA PRO A 254 10.78 14.01 -0.08
C PRO A 254 11.25 15.46 -0.26
N ASP A 255 12.54 15.64 -0.59
CA ASP A 255 13.13 16.95 -0.83
C ASP A 255 12.52 17.61 -2.07
N GLY A 256 11.84 18.72 -1.85
CA GLY A 256 11.12 19.43 -2.89
C GLY A 256 10.21 20.52 -2.34
N SER A 257 9.38 21.07 -3.21
CA SER A 257 8.40 22.09 -2.86
C SER A 257 7.02 21.76 -3.41
N VAL A 258 5.99 22.25 -2.72
CA VAL A 258 4.60 22.17 -3.18
C VAL A 258 4.16 23.58 -3.60
N ASP A 259 3.68 23.71 -4.84
CA ASP A 259 3.19 24.97 -5.38
C ASP A 259 1.75 25.31 -4.93
N GLY A 260 1.26 26.49 -5.36
CA GLY A 260 -0.10 26.94 -5.05
C GLY A 260 -1.22 26.13 -5.75
N ASN A 261 -0.88 25.33 -6.75
CA ASN A 261 -1.81 24.46 -7.50
C ASN A 261 -1.83 23.01 -6.98
N GLY A 262 -1.15 22.74 -5.86
CA GLY A 262 -1.09 21.41 -5.23
C GLY A 262 -0.14 20.45 -5.94
N SER A 263 0.83 20.96 -6.72
CA SER A 263 1.83 20.13 -7.38
C SER A 263 3.12 20.05 -6.57
N PHE A 264 3.72 18.86 -6.50
CA PHE A 264 5.03 18.62 -5.89
C PHE A 264 6.12 18.63 -6.96
N VAL A 265 7.20 19.37 -6.70
CA VAL A 265 8.39 19.42 -7.56
C VAL A 265 9.64 19.13 -6.72
N SER A 266 10.37 18.08 -7.07
CA SER A 266 11.64 17.76 -6.42
C SER A 266 12.69 18.83 -6.65
N ASN A 267 13.57 19.06 -5.67
CA ASN A 267 14.69 20.01 -5.79
C ASN A 267 15.70 19.67 -6.90
N THR A 268 15.71 18.42 -7.39
CA THR A 268 16.59 17.95 -8.47
C THR A 268 15.89 17.94 -9.84
N ALA A 269 14.61 18.29 -9.89
CA ALA A 269 13.86 18.39 -11.15
C ALA A 269 14.21 19.67 -11.92
N GLN A 270 14.13 19.59 -13.24
CA GLN A 270 14.38 20.71 -14.15
C GLN A 270 13.07 21.12 -14.85
N ILE A 271 12.61 22.33 -14.58
CA ILE A 271 11.36 22.84 -15.15
C ILE A 271 11.67 23.98 -16.14
N GLY A 272 11.23 23.83 -17.36
CA GLY A 272 11.37 24.82 -18.42
C GLY A 272 10.51 26.07 -18.20
N SER A 273 10.66 27.06 -19.09
CA SER A 273 9.85 28.28 -19.04
C SER A 273 8.39 28.01 -19.44
N ASN A 274 7.45 28.75 -18.86
CA ASN A 274 6.01 28.67 -19.14
C ASN A 274 5.40 27.26 -18.94
N VAL A 275 5.95 26.47 -18.01
CA VAL A 275 5.37 25.18 -17.63
C VAL A 275 4.25 25.41 -16.63
N GLU A 276 3.09 24.81 -16.89
CA GLU A 276 1.94 24.80 -16.01
C GLU A 276 1.80 23.44 -15.32
N LEU A 277 1.81 23.42 -14.00
CA LEU A 277 1.57 22.23 -13.20
C LEU A 277 0.28 22.40 -12.38
N HIS A 278 -0.55 21.38 -12.40
CA HIS A 278 -1.78 21.32 -11.59
C HIS A 278 -1.95 19.93 -10.98
N LYS A 279 -1.93 19.86 -9.65
CA LYS A 279 -2.02 18.59 -8.90
C LYS A 279 -1.11 17.50 -9.51
N SER A 280 0.12 17.86 -9.86
CA SER A 280 1.08 16.96 -10.51
C SER A 280 2.29 16.70 -9.63
N VAL A 281 2.95 15.58 -9.86
CA VAL A 281 4.16 15.19 -9.15
C VAL A 281 5.31 15.11 -10.14
N VAL A 282 6.35 15.89 -9.89
CA VAL A 282 7.61 15.85 -10.63
C VAL A 282 8.69 15.35 -9.66
N ALA A 283 9.00 14.06 -9.73
CA ALA A 283 9.96 13.41 -8.85
C ALA A 283 11.41 13.80 -9.17
N SER A 284 12.36 13.19 -8.47
CA SER A 284 13.78 13.49 -8.61
C SER A 284 14.30 13.24 -10.04
N GLU A 285 15.23 14.07 -10.50
CA GLU A 285 15.92 13.95 -11.79
C GLU A 285 15.01 14.04 -13.02
N CYS A 286 13.75 14.42 -12.86
CA CYS A 286 12.82 14.64 -13.95
C CYS A 286 13.14 15.94 -14.69
N SER A 287 12.73 16.02 -15.98
CA SER A 287 12.76 17.25 -16.74
C SER A 287 11.45 17.49 -17.47
N VAL A 288 11.01 18.76 -17.49
CA VAL A 288 9.82 19.19 -18.24
C VAL A 288 10.23 20.36 -19.14
N GLY A 289 10.07 20.20 -20.46
CA GLY A 289 10.40 21.18 -21.48
C GLY A 289 9.45 22.38 -21.44
N THR A 290 9.84 23.45 -22.17
CA THR A 290 9.12 24.73 -22.20
C THR A 290 7.71 24.58 -22.76
N ASP A 291 6.80 25.50 -22.36
CA ASP A 291 5.44 25.61 -22.91
C ASP A 291 4.61 24.32 -22.72
N SER A 292 4.88 23.53 -21.68
CA SER A 292 4.21 22.28 -21.40
C SER A 292 3.22 22.39 -20.24
N SER A 293 2.15 21.60 -20.25
CA SER A 293 1.11 21.57 -19.22
C SER A 293 0.89 20.17 -18.69
N LEU A 294 1.01 19.98 -17.40
CA LEU A 294 0.79 18.71 -16.70
C LEU A 294 -0.36 18.87 -15.69
N ARG A 295 -1.39 18.04 -15.82
CA ARG A 295 -2.54 18.01 -14.94
C ARG A 295 -2.71 16.60 -14.35
N GLU A 296 -2.80 16.49 -13.04
CA GLU A 296 -2.99 15.20 -12.34
C GLU A 296 -2.03 14.11 -12.86
N THR A 297 -0.80 14.52 -13.17
CA THR A 297 0.20 13.69 -13.82
C THR A 297 1.37 13.42 -12.89
N VAL A 298 1.86 12.18 -12.91
CA VAL A 298 2.97 11.73 -12.08
C VAL A 298 4.17 11.40 -12.94
N LEU A 299 5.26 12.12 -12.75
CA LEU A 299 6.56 11.81 -13.31
C LEU A 299 7.40 11.14 -12.20
N MET A 300 7.69 9.85 -12.37
CA MET A 300 8.61 9.11 -11.50
C MET A 300 10.06 9.43 -11.85
N GLN A 301 10.98 9.02 -11.02
CA GLN A 301 12.40 9.37 -11.10
C GLN A 301 12.98 9.33 -12.54
N GLY A 302 13.59 10.42 -12.96
CA GLY A 302 14.30 10.50 -14.24
C GLY A 302 13.41 10.53 -15.49
N ALA A 303 12.08 10.60 -15.34
CA ALA A 303 11.16 10.76 -16.46
C ALA A 303 11.36 12.12 -17.14
N ARG A 304 11.21 12.17 -18.46
CA ARG A 304 11.47 13.35 -19.27
C ARG A 304 10.26 13.72 -20.14
N VAL A 305 9.89 14.95 -20.10
CA VAL A 305 8.82 15.52 -20.92
C VAL A 305 9.43 16.62 -21.80
N GLY A 306 9.22 16.54 -23.11
CA GLY A 306 9.66 17.51 -24.10
C GLY A 306 8.92 18.84 -23.98
N SER A 307 9.13 19.72 -24.99
CA SER A 307 8.49 21.03 -25.07
C SER A 307 7.13 20.95 -25.76
N ASN A 308 6.23 21.89 -25.45
CA ASN A 308 4.88 21.95 -26.02
C ASN A 308 4.09 20.65 -25.85
N VAL A 309 4.18 20.05 -24.66
CA VAL A 309 3.52 18.78 -24.29
C VAL A 309 2.34 19.06 -23.38
N SER A 310 1.23 18.34 -23.59
CA SER A 310 0.05 18.40 -22.73
C SER A 310 -0.31 17.01 -22.19
N LEU A 311 -0.19 16.80 -20.90
CA LEU A 311 -0.52 15.53 -20.23
C LEU A 311 -1.60 15.73 -19.18
N SER A 312 -2.58 14.82 -19.15
CA SER A 312 -3.62 14.80 -18.11
C SER A 312 -3.89 13.37 -17.64
N GLY A 313 -3.88 13.13 -16.30
CA GLY A 313 -4.11 11.81 -15.74
C GLY A 313 -3.03 10.78 -16.06
N CYS A 314 -1.82 11.22 -16.43
CA CYS A 314 -0.76 10.33 -16.92
C CYS A 314 0.21 9.91 -15.82
N ILE A 315 0.82 8.73 -16.00
CA ILE A 315 1.93 8.25 -15.16
C ILE A 315 3.11 7.91 -16.08
N LEU A 316 4.22 8.54 -15.82
CA LEU A 316 5.47 8.31 -16.49
C LEU A 316 6.42 7.56 -15.55
N SER A 317 6.65 6.26 -15.81
CA SER A 317 7.56 5.43 -15.02
C SER A 317 9.03 5.88 -15.14
N PRO A 318 9.93 5.40 -14.28
CA PRO A 318 11.32 5.83 -14.28
C PRO A 318 12.00 5.75 -15.63
N GLY A 319 12.67 6.85 -15.99
CA GLY A 319 13.43 6.97 -17.23
C GLY A 319 12.60 7.04 -18.51
N SER A 320 11.26 7.05 -18.43
CA SER A 320 10.40 7.19 -19.61
C SER A 320 10.51 8.58 -20.23
N VAL A 321 10.20 8.69 -21.52
CA VAL A 321 10.36 9.92 -22.31
C VAL A 321 9.08 10.21 -23.07
N VAL A 322 8.61 11.45 -22.99
CA VAL A 322 7.59 12.00 -23.91
C VAL A 322 8.26 13.05 -24.77
N GLU A 323 8.23 12.87 -26.09
CA GLU A 323 8.84 13.80 -27.05
C GLU A 323 8.06 15.11 -27.18
N ASP A 324 8.64 16.08 -27.92
CA ASP A 324 8.02 17.38 -28.13
C ASP A 324 6.67 17.29 -28.88
N ASN A 325 5.77 18.22 -28.60
CA ASN A 325 4.48 18.39 -29.28
C ASN A 325 3.51 17.19 -29.11
N VAL A 326 3.62 16.44 -28.03
CA VAL A 326 2.75 15.31 -27.68
C VAL A 326 1.61 15.77 -26.79
N SER A 327 0.42 15.22 -27.01
CA SER A 327 -0.72 15.36 -26.06
C SER A 327 -1.26 13.98 -25.72
N ALA A 328 -1.45 13.68 -24.42
CA ALA A 328 -1.98 12.41 -23.95
C ALA A 328 -2.87 12.57 -22.72
N ILE A 329 -3.84 11.67 -22.59
CA ILE A 329 -4.77 11.61 -21.46
C ILE A 329 -4.81 10.16 -20.94
N ASP A 330 -4.81 10.01 -19.61
CA ASP A 330 -4.93 8.72 -18.91
C ASP A 330 -3.91 7.66 -19.36
N LEU A 331 -2.73 8.10 -19.78
CA LEU A 331 -1.67 7.23 -20.28
C LEU A 331 -0.72 6.79 -19.17
N VAL A 332 -0.32 5.53 -19.21
CA VAL A 332 0.75 4.99 -18.36
C VAL A 332 1.88 4.49 -19.23
N LEU A 333 3.07 5.08 -19.07
CA LEU A 333 4.30 4.61 -19.70
C LEU A 333 5.09 3.73 -18.74
N GLY A 334 5.61 2.62 -19.25
CA GLY A 334 6.53 1.74 -18.53
C GLY A 334 7.95 2.33 -18.43
N ASP A 335 8.81 1.62 -17.71
CA ASP A 335 10.20 2.04 -17.49
C ASP A 335 10.95 2.18 -18.82
N ASN A 336 11.60 3.34 -19.01
CA ASN A 336 12.38 3.67 -20.22
C ASN A 336 11.58 3.63 -21.54
N GLU A 337 10.26 3.59 -21.49
CA GLU A 337 9.44 3.71 -22.69
C GLU A 337 9.48 5.14 -23.23
N CYS A 338 9.36 5.26 -24.55
CA CYS A 338 9.31 6.53 -25.25
C CYS A 338 7.97 6.68 -25.96
N LEU A 339 7.32 7.83 -25.78
CA LEU A 339 6.13 8.25 -26.52
C LEU A 339 6.49 9.36 -27.48
N ASN A 340 6.30 9.11 -28.75
CA ASN A 340 6.46 10.13 -29.81
C ASN A 340 5.10 10.50 -30.43
N LYS A 341 5.09 11.55 -31.25
CA LYS A 341 3.87 12.07 -31.85
C LYS A 341 3.17 11.06 -32.78
N ASP A 342 3.91 10.16 -33.37
CA ASP A 342 3.39 9.18 -34.34
C ASP A 342 2.75 7.96 -33.65
N ASP A 343 3.06 7.75 -32.38
CA ASP A 343 2.50 6.66 -31.58
C ASP A 343 1.08 6.94 -31.07
N ILE A 344 0.64 8.21 -31.13
CA ILE A 344 -0.71 8.61 -30.69
C ILE A 344 -1.73 8.16 -31.74
N ARG A 345 -2.15 6.91 -31.64
CA ARG A 345 -3.41 6.46 -32.22
C ARG A 345 -4.53 6.97 -31.35
N ILE A 346 -5.38 7.86 -31.86
CA ILE A 346 -6.64 8.26 -31.23
C ILE A 346 -7.42 6.98 -30.95
N LEU A 347 -7.51 6.60 -29.67
CA LEU A 347 -8.40 5.54 -29.19
C LEU A 347 -9.83 6.07 -29.11
#